data_acb65fd391fbae1fdcc9716fe690067d
#
_entry.id   acb65fd391fbae1fdcc9716fe690067d
#
_cell.length_a   1.000
_cell.length_b   1.000
_cell.length_c   1.000
_cell.angle_alpha   90.00
_cell.angle_beta   90.00
_cell.angle_gamma   90.00
#
_symmetry.space_group_name_H-M   'P 1'
#
loop_
_entity.id
_entity.type
_entity.pdbx_description
1 polymer ?
#
loop_
_entity_poly.entity_id
_entity_poly.type
_entity_poly.pdbx_seq_one_letter_code
_entity_poly.pdbx_strand_id
1 'polypeptide(L)'
;MGSVVRDPALIRALVAVWRLPVVDLRVRRADADAWSGAYFGPARRGRLAQAVLELPAAEEHYLAGRPRQALRTNLRHARDLGVTSGRASTYEAWFEAASVILRARPDGHAVGREMDKPGPRQHVAYYVARDAHEAPLAFASVALFGQFAVLFTMLSHLDRHPRASWARYQLHTFLALDLGRSGARHLLAGSALRETAGNQYFQHLLGYRARNLRFEVAESGAP
;
A
#
# COMPACT_ATOMS: atom_id res chain seq x y z
N MET A 1 -22.74 -9.22 -29.76
CA MET A 1 -22.30 -8.07 -28.92
C MET A 1 -23.53 -7.37 -28.36
N GLY A 2 -23.98 -7.61 -27.12
CA GLY A 2 -25.20 -6.93 -26.69
C GLY A 2 -25.86 -7.42 -25.42
N SER A 3 -25.11 -7.79 -24.35
CA SER A 3 -25.77 -8.22 -23.11
C SER A 3 -25.19 -7.66 -21.80
N VAL A 4 -24.07 -6.97 -21.84
CA VAL A 4 -23.35 -6.57 -20.60
C VAL A 4 -23.91 -5.31 -19.95
N VAL A 5 -24.78 -4.54 -20.64
CA VAL A 5 -25.22 -3.20 -20.17
C VAL A 5 -26.51 -3.24 -19.35
N ARG A 6 -27.13 -4.40 -19.10
CA ARG A 6 -28.45 -4.47 -18.46
C ARG A 6 -28.48 -4.95 -17.01
N ASP A 7 -27.34 -5.22 -16.39
CA ASP A 7 -27.32 -5.56 -14.97
C ASP A 7 -27.41 -4.28 -14.10
N PRO A 8 -28.54 -4.07 -13.37
CA PRO A 8 -28.73 -2.88 -12.54
C PRO A 8 -27.73 -2.78 -11.39
N ALA A 9 -27.16 -3.91 -10.94
CA ALA A 9 -26.15 -3.93 -9.91
C ALA A 9 -24.80 -3.43 -10.46
N LEU A 10 -24.43 -3.86 -11.65
CA LEU A 10 -23.24 -3.37 -12.34
C LEU A 10 -23.33 -1.87 -12.64
N ILE A 11 -24.49 -1.41 -13.13
CA ILE A 11 -24.71 0.02 -13.41
C ILE A 11 -24.58 0.84 -12.12
N ARG A 12 -25.20 0.40 -11.02
CA ARG A 12 -25.07 1.07 -9.71
C ARG A 12 -23.63 1.11 -9.22
N ALA A 13 -22.90 0.01 -9.35
CA ALA A 13 -21.48 -0.06 -8.99
C ALA A 13 -20.65 0.91 -9.84
N LEU A 14 -20.86 0.98 -11.15
CA LEU A 14 -20.18 1.91 -12.04
C LEU A 14 -20.49 3.37 -11.70
N VAL A 15 -21.75 3.69 -11.40
CA VAL A 15 -22.15 5.04 -10.99
C VAL A 15 -21.54 5.40 -9.65
N ALA A 16 -21.49 4.46 -8.69
CA ALA A 16 -20.86 4.68 -7.39
C ALA A 16 -19.36 4.98 -7.56
N VAL A 17 -18.65 4.23 -8.41
CA VAL A 17 -17.24 4.49 -8.74
C VAL A 17 -17.06 5.85 -9.41
N TRP A 18 -17.95 6.20 -10.34
CA TRP A 18 -17.89 7.48 -11.04
C TRP A 18 -18.04 8.69 -10.10
N ARG A 19 -18.78 8.52 -9.00
CA ARG A 19 -19.03 9.54 -7.98
C ARG A 19 -17.96 9.65 -6.90
N LEU A 20 -16.94 8.76 -6.92
CA LEU A 20 -15.85 8.85 -5.95
C LEU A 20 -15.11 10.19 -6.11
N PRO A 21 -14.71 10.81 -4.99
CA PRO A 21 -13.85 11.99 -5.03
C PRO A 21 -12.60 11.73 -5.84
N VAL A 22 -12.16 12.73 -6.59
CA VAL A 22 -10.95 12.68 -7.43
C VAL A 22 -9.77 13.18 -6.61
N VAL A 23 -8.66 12.49 -6.72
CA VAL A 23 -7.35 12.97 -6.25
C VAL A 23 -6.50 13.27 -7.47
N ASP A 24 -6.04 14.51 -7.57
CA ASP A 24 -5.14 14.96 -8.61
C ASP A 24 -3.70 14.71 -8.17
N LEU A 25 -3.01 13.86 -8.92
CA LEU A 25 -1.62 13.52 -8.67
C LEU A 25 -0.75 14.22 -9.72
N ARG A 26 0.01 15.22 -9.28
CA ARG A 26 1.03 15.86 -10.13
C ARG A 26 2.24 14.97 -10.20
N VAL A 27 2.61 14.56 -11.40
CA VAL A 27 3.70 13.64 -11.65
C VAL A 27 4.61 14.17 -12.75
N ARG A 28 5.91 13.91 -12.63
CA ARG A 28 6.81 14.09 -13.77
C ARG A 28 6.48 13.03 -14.82
N ARG A 29 6.70 13.35 -16.09
CA ARG A 29 6.41 12.42 -17.20
C ARG A 29 7.11 11.08 -17.02
N ALA A 30 8.38 11.10 -16.63
CA ALA A 30 9.13 9.88 -16.38
C ALA A 30 8.51 8.99 -15.26
N ASP A 31 7.98 9.62 -14.20
CA ASP A 31 7.34 8.90 -13.09
C ASP A 31 5.98 8.34 -13.53
N ALA A 32 5.21 9.09 -14.35
CA ALA A 32 3.95 8.63 -14.91
C ALA A 32 4.15 7.43 -15.86
N ASP A 33 5.17 7.48 -16.70
CA ASP A 33 5.51 6.40 -17.64
C ASP A 33 6.00 5.15 -16.89
N ALA A 34 6.85 5.31 -15.89
CA ALA A 34 7.33 4.22 -15.04
C ALA A 34 6.18 3.57 -14.27
N TRP A 35 5.27 4.37 -13.69
CA TRP A 35 4.12 3.86 -12.97
C TRP A 35 3.10 3.18 -13.87
N SER A 36 2.77 3.79 -15.02
CA SER A 36 1.80 3.22 -15.98
C SER A 36 2.31 1.90 -16.57
N GLY A 37 3.61 1.80 -16.87
CA GLY A 37 4.23 0.58 -17.33
C GLY A 37 4.20 -0.55 -16.29
N ALA A 38 4.41 -0.22 -15.01
CA ALA A 38 4.42 -1.19 -13.94
C ALA A 38 3.02 -1.71 -13.57
N TYR A 39 1.97 -0.87 -13.67
CA TYR A 39 0.65 -1.19 -13.13
C TYR A 39 -0.44 -1.45 -14.15
N PHE A 40 -0.41 -0.83 -15.32
CA PHE A 40 -1.58 -0.78 -16.21
C PHE A 40 -1.32 -1.25 -17.63
N GLY A 41 -0.08 -1.42 -18.03
CA GLY A 41 0.24 -1.59 -19.44
C GLY A 41 -0.25 -0.39 -20.31
N PRO A 42 0.02 -0.38 -21.60
CA PRO A 42 -0.24 0.80 -22.47
C PRO A 42 -1.72 1.18 -22.68
N ALA A 43 -2.66 0.37 -22.19
CA ALA A 43 -4.08 0.46 -22.58
C ALA A 43 -5.01 1.20 -21.62
N ARG A 44 -4.55 1.70 -20.45
CA ARG A 44 -5.48 2.23 -19.44
C ARG A 44 -5.24 3.68 -19.05
N ARG A 45 -5.61 4.58 -19.92
CA ARG A 45 -5.89 5.98 -19.58
C ARG A 45 -7.34 6.10 -19.13
N GLY A 46 -7.63 5.85 -17.85
CA GLY A 46 -8.98 5.93 -17.29
C GLY A 46 -8.99 6.32 -15.82
N ARG A 47 -10.15 6.74 -15.33
CA ARG A 47 -10.36 6.93 -13.90
C ARG A 47 -10.24 5.59 -13.19
N LEU A 48 -9.33 5.49 -12.24
CA LEU A 48 -9.02 4.28 -11.52
C LEU A 48 -9.42 4.46 -10.07
N ALA A 49 -10.44 3.72 -9.64
CA ALA A 49 -10.79 3.66 -8.23
C ALA A 49 -9.68 2.93 -7.47
N GLN A 50 -8.95 3.66 -6.66
CA GLN A 50 -7.85 3.16 -5.83
C GLN A 50 -8.15 3.38 -4.35
N ALA A 51 -7.60 2.53 -3.50
CA ALA A 51 -7.51 2.80 -2.09
C ALA A 51 -6.38 3.81 -1.86
N VAL A 52 -6.73 5.00 -1.38
CA VAL A 52 -5.79 6.11 -1.17
C VAL A 52 -5.76 6.47 0.29
N LEU A 53 -4.57 6.53 0.86
CA LEU A 53 -4.30 7.09 2.17
C LEU A 53 -3.61 8.45 1.99
N GLU A 54 -4.19 9.49 2.58
CA GLU A 54 -3.50 10.77 2.77
C GLU A 54 -2.45 10.58 3.85
N LEU A 55 -1.17 10.78 3.48
CA LEU A 55 -0.07 10.50 4.38
C LEU A 55 0.03 11.57 5.48
N PRO A 56 0.18 11.14 6.73
CA PRO A 56 0.23 12.06 7.86
C PRO A 56 1.60 12.76 7.92
N ALA A 57 1.58 14.02 8.32
CA ALA A 57 2.81 14.75 8.61
C ALA A 57 3.40 14.35 9.99
N ALA A 58 2.55 13.92 10.93
CA ALA A 58 2.94 13.54 12.28
C ALA A 58 2.08 12.39 12.82
N GLU A 59 2.63 11.61 13.74
CA GLU A 59 1.97 10.45 14.34
C GLU A 59 0.70 10.83 15.10
N GLU A 60 0.74 11.94 15.82
CA GLU A 60 -0.38 12.44 16.62
C GLU A 60 -1.61 12.69 15.73
N HIS A 61 -1.40 13.28 14.58
CA HIS A 61 -2.48 13.51 13.62
C HIS A 61 -3.00 12.22 13.00
N TYR A 62 -2.10 11.28 12.71
CA TYR A 62 -2.48 9.99 12.13
C TYR A 62 -3.33 9.16 13.08
N LEU A 63 -2.99 9.18 14.36
CA LEU A 63 -3.65 8.39 15.39
C LEU A 63 -4.80 9.12 16.09
N ALA A 64 -5.10 10.36 15.72
CA ALA A 64 -6.12 11.16 16.38
C ALA A 64 -7.55 10.65 16.14
N GLY A 65 -8.39 10.92 17.12
CA GLY A 65 -9.83 10.74 17.03
C GLY A 65 -10.36 9.33 17.23
N ARG A 66 -11.69 9.22 17.35
CA ARG A 66 -12.40 7.96 17.59
C ARG A 66 -12.21 6.93 16.49
N PRO A 67 -12.20 7.29 15.18
CA PRO A 67 -12.02 6.30 14.12
C PRO A 67 -10.68 5.54 14.17
N ARG A 68 -9.70 6.06 14.90
CA ARG A 68 -8.38 5.45 15.06
C ARG A 68 -8.21 4.63 16.35
N GLN A 69 -9.25 4.47 17.14
CA GLN A 69 -9.17 3.74 18.41
C GLN A 69 -8.70 2.29 18.24
N ALA A 70 -9.25 1.56 17.28
CA ALA A 70 -8.84 0.19 17.00
C ALA A 70 -7.39 0.11 16.52
N LEU A 71 -6.94 1.06 15.68
CA LEU A 71 -5.54 1.14 15.26
C LEU A 71 -4.61 1.36 16.47
N ARG A 72 -4.91 2.33 17.33
CA ARG A 72 -4.12 2.57 18.56
C ARG A 72 -4.03 1.33 19.45
N THR A 73 -5.12 0.58 19.58
CA THR A 73 -5.14 -0.68 20.35
C THR A 73 -4.22 -1.71 19.73
N ASN A 74 -4.28 -1.90 18.40
CA ASN A 74 -3.40 -2.84 17.70
C ASN A 74 -1.92 -2.44 17.79
N LEU A 75 -1.62 -1.15 17.72
CA LEU A 75 -0.25 -0.64 17.87
C LEU A 75 0.29 -0.83 19.30
N ARG A 76 -0.58 -0.66 20.32
CA ARG A 76 -0.20 -0.95 21.70
C ARG A 76 0.15 -2.43 21.86
N HIS A 77 -0.70 -3.34 21.39
CA HIS A 77 -0.40 -4.78 21.42
C HIS A 77 0.90 -5.13 20.68
N ALA A 78 1.16 -4.51 19.54
CA ALA A 78 2.42 -4.71 18.84
C ALA A 78 3.62 -4.29 19.70
N ARG A 79 3.56 -3.12 20.33
CA ARG A 79 4.61 -2.60 21.23
C ARG A 79 4.80 -3.47 22.46
N ASP A 80 3.71 -3.90 23.09
CA ASP A 80 3.75 -4.77 24.30
C ASP A 80 4.43 -6.12 24.01
N LEU A 81 4.41 -6.55 22.75
CA LEU A 81 5.09 -7.77 22.28
C LEU A 81 6.50 -7.52 21.72
N GLY A 82 7.01 -6.31 21.86
CA GLY A 82 8.34 -5.94 21.37
C GLY A 82 8.46 -5.90 19.84
N VAL A 83 7.33 -5.71 19.11
CA VAL A 83 7.39 -5.57 17.65
C VAL A 83 8.00 -4.23 17.30
N THR A 84 9.06 -4.28 16.50
CA THR A 84 9.72 -3.12 15.90
C THR A 84 9.45 -3.07 14.39
N SER A 85 9.55 -1.89 13.80
CA SER A 85 9.45 -1.71 12.35
C SER A 85 10.51 -0.74 11.87
N GLY A 86 11.09 -1.03 10.71
CA GLY A 86 12.13 -0.21 10.15
C GLY A 86 12.22 -0.32 8.64
N ARG A 87 12.93 0.64 8.03
CA ARG A 87 13.33 0.57 6.64
C ARG A 87 14.52 -0.37 6.52
N ALA A 88 14.48 -1.31 5.58
CA ALA A 88 15.61 -2.16 5.29
C ALA A 88 16.72 -1.34 4.62
N SER A 89 17.97 -1.58 5.01
CA SER A 89 19.12 -0.85 4.48
C SER A 89 19.40 -1.17 3.01
N THR A 90 19.15 -2.42 2.62
CA THR A 90 19.36 -2.91 1.24
C THR A 90 18.19 -3.79 0.78
N TYR A 91 18.12 -4.04 -0.53
CA TYR A 91 17.19 -4.98 -1.11
C TYR A 91 17.45 -6.40 -0.58
N GLU A 92 18.70 -6.80 -0.45
CA GLU A 92 19.12 -8.14 -0.01
C GLU A 92 18.63 -8.42 1.41
N ALA A 93 18.82 -7.47 2.34
CA ALA A 93 18.35 -7.60 3.72
C ALA A 93 16.82 -7.70 3.82
N TRP A 94 16.10 -6.97 2.96
CA TRP A 94 14.66 -7.07 2.86
C TRP A 94 14.23 -8.41 2.24
N PHE A 95 14.88 -8.85 1.16
CA PHE A 95 14.56 -10.09 0.46
C PHE A 95 14.80 -11.32 1.34
N GLU A 96 15.84 -11.31 2.14
CA GLU A 96 16.09 -12.34 3.15
C GLU A 96 14.93 -12.44 4.14
N ALA A 97 14.52 -11.32 4.74
CA ALA A 97 13.39 -11.27 5.67
C ALA A 97 12.06 -11.70 5.00
N ALA A 98 11.81 -11.23 3.76
CA ALA A 98 10.64 -11.61 2.98
C ALA A 98 10.64 -13.12 2.67
N SER A 99 11.80 -13.69 2.34
CA SER A 99 11.95 -15.12 2.02
C SER A 99 11.64 -16.03 3.21
N VAL A 100 11.96 -15.60 4.44
CA VAL A 100 11.57 -16.32 5.67
C VAL A 100 10.04 -16.38 5.79
N ILE A 101 9.37 -15.24 5.61
CA ILE A 101 7.91 -15.15 5.69
C ILE A 101 7.24 -15.95 4.56
N LEU A 102 7.75 -15.83 3.33
CA LEU A 102 7.18 -16.52 2.17
C LEU A 102 7.29 -18.03 2.28
N ARG A 103 8.40 -18.57 2.79
CA ARG A 103 8.55 -20.02 3.01
C ARG A 103 7.52 -20.59 3.99
N ALA A 104 7.07 -19.80 4.95
CA ALA A 104 6.05 -20.19 5.92
C ALA A 104 4.61 -20.05 5.39
N ARG A 105 4.41 -19.52 4.18
CA ARG A 105 3.09 -19.27 3.60
C ARG A 105 2.72 -20.31 2.53
N PRO A 106 1.47 -20.81 2.50
CA PRO A 106 1.01 -21.71 1.43
C PRO A 106 1.08 -21.09 0.03
N ASP A 107 0.85 -19.76 -0.07
CA ASP A 107 0.89 -19.00 -1.33
C ASP A 107 2.28 -18.38 -1.63
N GLY A 108 3.28 -18.67 -0.78
CA GLY A 108 4.59 -18.00 -0.82
C GLY A 108 5.34 -18.14 -2.13
N HIS A 109 5.29 -19.32 -2.78
CA HIS A 109 5.93 -19.52 -4.08
C HIS A 109 5.32 -18.69 -5.21
N ALA A 110 4.01 -18.50 -5.21
CA ALA A 110 3.34 -17.66 -6.22
C ALA A 110 3.70 -16.18 -6.02
N VAL A 111 3.67 -15.72 -4.78
CA VAL A 111 4.04 -14.35 -4.43
C VAL A 111 5.52 -14.08 -4.68
N GLY A 112 6.40 -15.02 -4.32
CA GLY A 112 7.85 -14.92 -4.59
C GLY A 112 8.15 -14.70 -6.06
N ARG A 113 7.52 -15.44 -6.95
CA ARG A 113 7.69 -15.27 -8.40
C ARG A 113 7.23 -13.88 -8.90
N GLU A 114 6.19 -13.32 -8.30
CA GLU A 114 5.77 -11.96 -8.63
C GLU A 114 6.79 -10.91 -8.15
N MET A 115 7.43 -11.13 -7.00
CA MET A 115 8.45 -10.26 -6.44
C MET A 115 9.77 -10.31 -7.23
N ASP A 116 10.09 -11.46 -7.82
CA ASP A 116 11.30 -11.66 -8.63
C ASP A 116 11.21 -11.02 -10.02
N LYS A 117 10.02 -10.57 -10.43
CA LYS A 117 9.89 -9.87 -11.71
C LYS A 117 10.74 -8.60 -11.70
N PRO A 118 11.58 -8.39 -12.73
CA PRO A 118 12.35 -7.17 -12.86
C PRO A 118 11.37 -6.00 -13.02
N GLY A 119 11.19 -5.24 -11.96
CA GLY A 119 10.48 -3.97 -11.96
C GLY A 119 11.48 -2.82 -11.89
N PRO A 120 11.05 -1.57 -12.13
CA PRO A 120 11.88 -0.42 -11.89
C PRO A 120 12.21 -0.36 -10.38
N ARG A 121 13.39 -0.89 -10.02
CA ARG A 121 13.90 -0.88 -8.63
C ARG A 121 14.40 0.50 -8.20
N GLN A 122 14.47 1.44 -9.12
CA GLN A 122 14.76 2.83 -8.83
C GLN A 122 13.59 3.42 -8.04
N HIS A 123 13.88 3.98 -6.89
CA HIS A 123 12.90 4.60 -5.99
C HIS A 123 11.98 3.65 -5.18
N VAL A 124 12.37 2.40 -4.98
CA VAL A 124 11.64 1.48 -4.10
C VAL A 124 12.21 1.57 -2.68
N ALA A 125 11.32 1.78 -1.72
CA ALA A 125 11.61 1.67 -0.29
C ALA A 125 11.12 0.30 0.23
N TYR A 126 11.93 -0.31 1.08
CA TYR A 126 11.72 -1.63 1.64
C TYR A 126 11.57 -1.55 3.14
N TYR A 127 10.58 -2.24 3.70
CA TYR A 127 10.24 -2.18 5.11
C TYR A 127 10.07 -3.57 5.69
N VAL A 128 10.47 -3.74 6.96
CA VAL A 128 10.33 -5.00 7.70
C VAL A 128 9.87 -4.71 9.12
N ALA A 129 8.93 -5.52 9.61
CA ALA A 129 8.63 -5.61 11.04
C ALA A 129 9.22 -6.88 11.62
N ARG A 130 9.79 -6.77 12.81
CA ARG A 130 10.48 -7.86 13.52
C ARG A 130 9.93 -7.99 14.95
N ASP A 131 10.07 -9.16 15.54
CA ASP A 131 9.81 -9.35 16.95
C ASP A 131 11.02 -8.96 17.82
N ALA A 132 10.90 -9.15 19.14
CA ALA A 132 11.97 -8.86 20.09
C ALA A 132 13.24 -9.72 19.92
N HIS A 133 13.16 -10.78 19.11
CA HIS A 133 14.28 -11.66 18.77
C HIS A 133 14.79 -11.41 17.32
N GLU A 134 14.45 -10.28 16.74
CA GLU A 134 14.80 -9.90 15.36
C GLU A 134 14.22 -10.81 14.28
N ALA A 135 13.31 -11.73 14.62
CA ALA A 135 12.65 -12.57 13.62
C ALA A 135 11.65 -11.76 12.78
N PRO A 136 11.65 -11.88 11.44
CA PRO A 136 10.77 -11.11 10.59
C PRO A 136 9.31 -11.57 10.71
N LEU A 137 8.41 -10.64 10.97
CA LEU A 137 6.97 -10.88 11.14
C LEU A 137 6.15 -10.39 9.94
N ALA A 138 6.57 -9.27 9.33
CA ALA A 138 5.92 -8.69 8.17
C ALA A 138 6.92 -7.92 7.32
N PHE A 139 6.65 -7.81 6.04
CA PHE A 139 7.44 -7.01 5.12
C PHE A 139 6.55 -6.21 4.16
N ALA A 140 7.10 -5.12 3.62
CA ALA A 140 6.45 -4.31 2.60
C ALA A 140 7.46 -3.76 1.61
N SER A 141 6.99 -3.50 0.39
CA SER A 141 7.72 -2.74 -0.62
C SER A 141 6.84 -1.62 -1.19
N VAL A 142 7.41 -0.45 -1.34
CA VAL A 142 6.72 0.77 -1.75
C VAL A 142 7.54 1.48 -2.81
N ALA A 143 6.95 1.77 -3.96
CA ALA A 143 7.58 2.64 -4.95
C ALA A 143 7.19 4.10 -4.72
N LEU A 144 8.14 5.00 -4.90
CA LEU A 144 7.98 6.45 -4.75
C LEU A 144 7.94 7.11 -6.12
N PHE A 145 6.94 7.96 -6.33
CA PHE A 145 6.72 8.71 -7.56
C PHE A 145 6.43 10.19 -7.23
N GLY A 146 7.48 10.91 -6.90
CA GLY A 146 7.34 12.31 -6.47
C GLY A 146 6.50 12.46 -5.21
N GLN A 147 5.29 13.04 -5.34
CA GLN A 147 4.41 13.29 -4.19
C GLN A 147 3.51 12.11 -3.81
N PHE A 148 3.57 10.99 -4.51
CA PHE A 148 2.80 9.81 -4.14
C PHE A 148 3.67 8.56 -4.08
N ALA A 149 3.21 7.60 -3.32
CA ALA A 149 3.82 6.30 -3.18
C ALA A 149 2.81 5.20 -3.51
N VAL A 150 3.28 4.04 -3.92
CA VAL A 150 2.45 2.89 -4.26
C VAL A 150 2.91 1.69 -3.46
N LEU A 151 2.03 1.15 -2.64
CA LEU A 151 2.26 -0.08 -1.90
C LEU A 151 2.15 -1.27 -2.85
N PHE A 152 3.28 -1.84 -3.23
CA PHE A 152 3.32 -3.00 -4.12
C PHE A 152 2.97 -4.28 -3.38
N THR A 153 3.60 -4.47 -2.24
CA THR A 153 3.46 -5.69 -1.46
C THR A 153 3.47 -5.34 0.01
N MET A 154 2.57 -5.94 0.77
CA MET A 154 2.65 -6.00 2.21
C MET A 154 2.09 -7.33 2.69
N LEU A 155 2.97 -8.15 3.25
CA LEU A 155 2.63 -9.48 3.73
C LEU A 155 3.17 -9.70 5.14
N SER A 156 2.51 -10.61 5.84
CA SER A 156 2.96 -11.10 7.14
C SER A 156 2.86 -12.63 7.17
N HIS A 157 3.41 -13.26 8.19
CA HIS A 157 3.09 -14.63 8.48
C HIS A 157 1.56 -14.83 8.44
N LEU A 158 1.09 -15.86 7.71
CA LEU A 158 -0.35 -16.17 7.64
C LEU A 158 -0.87 -16.75 8.94
N ASP A 159 0.02 -17.23 9.76
CA ASP A 159 -0.39 -18.02 10.86
C ASP A 159 -0.90 -17.25 12.04
N ARG A 160 -2.02 -17.74 12.43
CA ARG A 160 -2.47 -18.05 13.80
C ARG A 160 -1.71 -17.37 14.95
N HIS A 161 -0.62 -16.68 14.66
CA HIS A 161 0.14 -15.89 15.60
C HIS A 161 -0.45 -14.49 15.65
N PRO A 162 -1.12 -14.08 16.74
CA PRO A 162 -1.65 -12.71 16.89
C PRO A 162 -0.59 -11.62 16.59
N ARG A 163 0.68 -11.91 16.90
CA ARG A 163 1.82 -11.00 16.64
C ARG A 163 1.95 -10.58 15.19
N ALA A 164 1.76 -11.50 14.24
CA ALA A 164 1.90 -11.19 12.82
C ALA A 164 0.81 -10.22 12.33
N SER A 165 -0.42 -10.34 12.88
CA SER A 165 -1.49 -9.41 12.58
C SER A 165 -1.17 -8.01 13.10
N TRP A 166 -0.69 -7.88 14.35
CA TRP A 166 -0.31 -6.59 14.92
C TRP A 166 0.94 -5.99 14.28
N ALA A 167 1.90 -6.84 13.86
CA ALA A 167 3.08 -6.41 13.12
C ALA A 167 2.71 -5.73 11.80
N ARG A 168 1.64 -6.15 11.11
CA ARG A 168 1.14 -5.46 9.91
C ARG A 168 0.70 -4.03 10.18
N TYR A 169 -0.01 -3.80 11.29
CA TYR A 169 -0.42 -2.44 11.67
C TYR A 169 0.78 -1.59 12.05
N GLN A 170 1.72 -2.15 12.80
CA GLN A 170 2.95 -1.46 13.19
C GLN A 170 3.78 -1.09 11.96
N LEU A 171 4.01 -2.05 11.06
CA LEU A 171 4.76 -1.84 9.82
C LEU A 171 4.11 -0.77 8.96
N HIS A 172 2.79 -0.87 8.75
CA HIS A 172 2.08 0.09 7.92
C HIS A 172 2.11 1.51 8.53
N THR A 173 1.93 1.62 9.84
CA THR A 173 1.99 2.93 10.51
C THR A 173 3.37 3.54 10.37
N PHE A 174 4.43 2.75 10.57
CA PHE A 174 5.81 3.19 10.39
C PHE A 174 6.05 3.67 8.96
N LEU A 175 5.71 2.88 7.95
CA LEU A 175 5.93 3.25 6.55
C LEU A 175 5.12 4.49 6.14
N ALA A 176 3.90 4.65 6.63
CA ALA A 176 3.08 5.83 6.32
C ALA A 176 3.72 7.13 6.87
N LEU A 177 4.25 7.06 8.09
CA LEU A 177 4.95 8.18 8.71
C LEU A 177 6.30 8.47 8.02
N ASP A 178 7.05 7.44 7.67
CA ASP A 178 8.33 7.57 6.97
C ASP A 178 8.16 8.20 5.59
N LEU A 179 7.17 7.75 4.83
CA LEU A 179 6.82 8.31 3.53
C LEU A 179 6.34 9.76 3.63
N GLY A 180 5.50 10.08 4.62
CA GLY A 180 5.04 11.46 4.86
C GLY A 180 6.21 12.40 5.16
N ARG A 181 7.17 11.98 6.01
CA ARG A 181 8.40 12.73 6.28
C ARG A 181 9.30 12.89 5.06
N SER A 182 9.26 11.92 4.13
CA SER A 182 10.00 11.98 2.86
C SER A 182 9.32 12.87 1.81
N GLY A 183 8.19 13.53 2.14
CA GLY A 183 7.49 14.47 1.28
C GLY A 183 6.39 13.84 0.40
N ALA A 184 6.13 12.55 0.52
CA ALA A 184 4.98 11.95 -0.14
C ALA A 184 3.68 12.40 0.55
N ARG A 185 2.65 12.67 -0.24
CA ARG A 185 1.33 13.10 0.25
C ARG A 185 0.28 12.01 0.23
N HIS A 186 0.44 11.04 -0.65
CA HIS A 186 -0.54 9.98 -0.85
C HIS A 186 0.15 8.62 -0.94
N LEU A 187 -0.46 7.61 -0.33
CA LEU A 187 -0.11 6.20 -0.49
C LEU A 187 -1.26 5.48 -1.18
N LEU A 188 -0.98 4.86 -2.31
CA LEU A 188 -1.92 4.08 -3.09
C LEU A 188 -1.75 2.60 -2.73
N ALA A 189 -2.85 1.89 -2.49
CA ALA A 189 -2.81 0.47 -2.15
C ALA A 189 -3.88 -0.30 -2.94
N GLY A 190 -3.52 -0.76 -4.12
CA GLY A 190 -4.36 -1.63 -4.92
C GLY A 190 -5.69 -1.02 -5.38
N SER A 191 -6.49 -1.85 -6.06
CA SER A 191 -7.81 -1.45 -6.54
C SER A 191 -8.83 -1.47 -5.40
N ALA A 192 -9.51 -0.36 -5.12
CA ALA A 192 -10.58 -0.30 -4.12
C ALA A 192 -11.76 -1.25 -4.40
N LEU A 193 -11.86 -1.82 -5.61
CA LEU A 193 -12.99 -2.65 -6.06
C LEU A 193 -12.71 -4.15 -6.02
N ARG A 194 -11.47 -4.58 -5.90
CA ARG A 194 -11.06 -5.99 -6.03
C ARG A 194 -10.48 -6.59 -4.75
N GLU A 195 -10.52 -5.84 -3.67
CA GLU A 195 -9.95 -6.28 -2.41
C GLU A 195 -10.91 -7.23 -1.68
N THR A 196 -10.33 -8.19 -0.94
CA THR A 196 -11.10 -9.04 -0.03
C THR A 196 -11.70 -8.22 1.11
N ALA A 197 -12.79 -8.70 1.72
CA ALA A 197 -13.43 -8.01 2.85
C ALA A 197 -12.44 -7.77 4.01
N GLY A 198 -11.53 -8.72 4.28
CA GLY A 198 -10.49 -8.57 5.30
C GLY A 198 -9.50 -7.45 4.98
N ASN A 199 -9.12 -7.34 3.70
CA ASN A 199 -8.20 -6.29 3.25
C ASN A 199 -8.88 -4.91 3.25
N GLN A 200 -10.15 -4.84 2.86
CA GLN A 200 -10.94 -3.62 2.95
C GLN A 200 -11.08 -3.14 4.40
N TYR A 201 -11.33 -4.06 5.33
CA TYR A 201 -11.39 -3.73 6.76
C TYR A 201 -10.03 -3.21 7.28
N PHE A 202 -8.94 -3.88 6.93
CA PHE A 202 -7.60 -3.45 7.27
C PHE A 202 -7.30 -2.05 6.73
N GLN A 203 -7.56 -1.81 5.44
CA GLN A 203 -7.39 -0.50 4.81
C GLN A 203 -8.26 0.57 5.47
N HIS A 204 -9.50 0.24 5.83
CA HIS A 204 -10.40 1.16 6.52
C HIS A 204 -9.84 1.59 7.89
N LEU A 205 -9.34 0.66 8.68
CA LEU A 205 -8.70 0.96 9.98
C LEU A 205 -7.47 1.88 9.81
N LEU A 206 -6.71 1.69 8.76
CA LEU A 206 -5.55 2.50 8.42
C LEU A 206 -5.92 3.85 7.78
N GLY A 207 -7.19 4.07 7.45
CA GLY A 207 -7.71 5.31 6.93
C GLY A 207 -7.70 5.49 5.43
N TYR A 208 -7.48 4.42 4.71
CA TYR A 208 -7.68 4.46 3.26
C TYR A 208 -9.12 4.83 2.90
N ARG A 209 -9.24 5.52 1.79
CA ARG A 209 -10.52 5.86 1.18
C ARG A 209 -10.47 5.52 -0.30
N ALA A 210 -11.59 5.04 -0.84
CA ALA A 210 -11.74 4.88 -2.27
C ALA A 210 -11.74 6.25 -2.95
N ARG A 211 -10.88 6.43 -3.95
CA ARG A 211 -10.72 7.67 -4.72
C ARG A 211 -10.54 7.33 -6.20
N ASN A 212 -11.01 8.20 -7.05
CA ASN A 212 -10.60 8.22 -8.45
C ASN A 212 -9.26 8.98 -8.55
N LEU A 213 -8.34 8.45 -9.35
CA LEU A 213 -7.07 9.13 -9.62
C LEU A 213 -7.13 9.86 -10.95
N ARG A 214 -6.60 11.06 -10.98
CA ARG A 214 -6.30 11.80 -12.19
C ARG A 214 -4.84 12.22 -12.14
N PHE A 215 -4.09 11.89 -13.19
CA PHE A 215 -2.69 12.25 -13.31
C PHE A 215 -2.56 13.54 -14.13
N GLU A 216 -1.93 14.53 -13.56
CA GLU A 216 -1.49 15.75 -14.23
C GLU A 216 0.01 15.62 -14.48
N VAL A 217 0.38 15.41 -15.74
CA VAL A 217 1.79 15.32 -16.11
C VAL A 217 2.35 16.74 -16.20
N ALA A 218 3.28 17.06 -15.33
CA ALA A 218 4.02 18.31 -15.44
C ALA A 218 4.90 18.27 -16.69
N GLU A 219 4.76 19.23 -17.56
CA GLU A 219 5.68 19.42 -18.68
C GLU A 219 7.07 19.69 -18.13
N SER A 220 8.09 19.04 -18.73
CA SER A 220 9.48 19.16 -18.34
C SER A 220 9.93 20.61 -18.57
N GLY A 221 9.94 21.45 -17.53
CA GLY A 221 10.36 22.82 -17.71
C GLY A 221 10.04 23.80 -16.58
N ALA A 222 9.28 23.41 -15.55
CA ALA A 222 9.11 24.29 -14.39
C ALA A 222 10.11 23.89 -13.28
N PRO A 223 10.88 24.88 -12.73
CA PRO A 223 11.84 24.67 -11.67
C PRO A 223 11.18 24.17 -10.36
#